data_cd78c17446848ce650999cc47c8b399c
#
_entry.id   cd78c17446848ce650999cc47c8b399c
#
_cell.length_a   1.000
_cell.length_b   1.000
_cell.length_c   1.000
_cell.angle_alpha   90.00
_cell.angle_beta   90.00
_cell.angle_gamma   90.00
#
_symmetry.space_group_name_H-M   'P 1'
#
loop_
_entity.id
_entity.type
_entity.pdbx_description
1 polymer ?
#
loop_
_entity_poly.entity_id
_entity_poly.type
_entity_poly.pdbx_seq_one_letter_code
_entity_poly.pdbx_strand_id
1 'polypeptide(L)'
;DARASTPGNNFSLQLEEQKANSKGLLPNDRTHVFKLFGSYRVNEGLTAGASFTLQSGTPLNEFGQVEFGYGRPLFLVKRGSAGRSPAIWDLNLRFVYDVPTMEKAGFPGRLIFDLMHVGSRRKAVNIDEWRYNSFDSETGEQTNPNPNFGKAFSYQPPMTARLGFEVDF
;
A
#
# COMPACT_ATOMS: atom_id res chain seq x y z
N ASP A 1 -6.67 24.79 -1.53
CA ASP A 1 -5.22 24.56 -1.71
C ASP A 1 -4.91 23.09 -1.45
N ALA A 2 -5.12 22.27 -2.49
CA ALA A 2 -4.80 20.84 -2.38
C ALA A 2 -3.31 20.65 -2.64
N ARG A 3 -2.50 20.69 -1.60
CA ARG A 3 -1.14 20.18 -1.64
C ARG A 3 -1.22 18.66 -1.76
N ALA A 4 -1.08 18.17 -2.99
CA ALA A 4 -1.05 16.76 -3.24
C ALA A 4 0.36 16.23 -3.09
N SER A 5 0.59 15.47 -2.05
CA SER A 5 1.75 14.59 -1.99
C SER A 5 1.33 13.19 -2.46
N THR A 6 1.86 12.73 -3.58
CA THR A 6 1.99 11.28 -3.81
C THR A 6 3.02 10.73 -2.82
N PRO A 7 2.90 9.46 -2.37
CA PRO A 7 3.93 8.87 -1.55
C PRO A 7 5.29 8.98 -2.26
N GLY A 8 6.18 9.81 -1.72
CA GLY A 8 7.53 10.02 -2.24
C GLY A 8 7.78 11.28 -3.06
N ASN A 9 6.76 12.01 -3.51
CA ASN A 9 6.96 13.25 -4.27
C ASN A 9 6.17 14.40 -3.66
N ASN A 10 6.87 15.41 -3.17
CA ASN A 10 6.29 16.70 -2.79
C ASN A 10 5.96 17.49 -4.06
N PHE A 11 4.69 17.48 -4.47
CA PHE A 11 4.21 18.34 -5.53
C PHE A 11 4.08 19.78 -5.02
N SER A 12 4.98 20.63 -5.44
CA SER A 12 4.78 22.08 -5.36
C SER A 12 4.12 22.54 -6.66
N LEU A 13 2.84 22.85 -6.63
CA LEU A 13 2.09 23.41 -7.76
C LEU A 13 2.48 24.88 -7.95
N GLN A 14 3.72 25.12 -8.38
CA GLN A 14 4.25 26.48 -8.53
C GLN A 14 3.95 27.09 -9.91
N LEU A 15 3.79 26.23 -10.93
CA LEU A 15 3.54 26.66 -12.30
C LEU A 15 2.04 26.52 -12.63
N GLU A 16 1.53 27.40 -13.48
CA GLU A 16 0.13 27.35 -13.92
C GLU A 16 -0.20 26.02 -14.64
N GLU A 17 0.74 25.51 -15.43
CA GLU A 17 0.60 24.21 -16.13
C GLU A 17 0.41 23.06 -15.15
N GLN A 18 1.06 23.10 -13.99
CA GLN A 18 0.90 22.11 -12.94
C GLN A 18 -0.45 22.20 -12.21
N LYS A 19 -1.10 23.36 -12.25
CA LYS A 19 -2.43 23.55 -11.69
C LYS A 19 -3.52 22.96 -12.59
N ALA A 20 -3.23 22.85 -13.89
CA ALA A 20 -4.13 22.19 -14.83
C ALA A 20 -4.37 20.74 -14.38
N ASN A 21 -5.61 20.30 -14.40
CA ASN A 21 -6.04 18.96 -14.00
C ASN A 21 -5.69 18.54 -12.55
N SER A 22 -5.11 19.41 -11.72
CA SER A 22 -4.66 19.08 -10.36
C SER A 22 -5.79 18.83 -9.35
N LYS A 23 -7.01 19.25 -9.67
CA LYS A 23 -8.18 19.05 -8.81
C LYS A 23 -8.77 17.65 -9.03
N GLY A 24 -8.91 16.86 -7.95
CA GLY A 24 -9.49 15.52 -8.03
C GLY A 24 -9.20 14.70 -6.79
N LEU A 25 -9.36 13.39 -6.91
CA LEU A 25 -9.16 12.45 -5.80
C LEU A 25 -7.68 12.42 -5.37
N LEU A 26 -7.46 12.26 -4.08
CA LEU A 26 -6.11 12.11 -3.54
C LEU A 26 -5.54 10.72 -3.86
N PRO A 27 -4.20 10.57 -4.05
CA PRO A 27 -3.59 9.29 -4.39
C PRO A 27 -3.86 8.19 -3.36
N ASN A 28 -4.13 8.55 -2.12
CA ASN A 28 -4.41 7.61 -1.03
C ASN A 28 -5.91 7.44 -0.75
N ASP A 29 -6.79 7.99 -1.61
CA ASP A 29 -8.23 7.82 -1.45
C ASP A 29 -8.62 6.36 -1.65
N ARG A 30 -9.08 5.74 -0.56
CA ARG A 30 -9.70 4.42 -0.57
C ARG A 30 -11.16 4.57 -0.20
N THR A 31 -12.03 4.51 -1.18
CA THR A 31 -13.47 4.74 -1.03
C THR A 31 -14.09 3.81 0.02
N HIS A 32 -13.60 2.57 0.07
CA HIS A 32 -14.10 1.58 1.02
C HIS A 32 -12.93 0.91 1.74
N VAL A 33 -13.00 0.89 3.06
CA VAL A 33 -12.07 0.17 3.94
C VAL A 33 -12.89 -0.61 4.94
N PHE A 34 -12.76 -1.92 4.92
CA PHE A 34 -13.35 -2.82 5.90
C PHE A 34 -12.23 -3.44 6.74
N LYS A 35 -12.40 -3.44 8.06
CA LYS A 35 -11.47 -4.04 9.01
C LYS A 35 -12.24 -4.87 10.01
N LEU A 36 -11.76 -6.10 10.24
CA LEU A 36 -12.28 -7.01 11.25
C LEU A 36 -11.09 -7.60 12.01
N PHE A 37 -11.14 -7.56 13.32
CA PHE A 37 -10.10 -8.17 14.15
C PHE A 37 -10.71 -8.66 15.46
N GLY A 38 -10.10 -9.69 16.00
CA GLY A 38 -10.52 -10.27 17.26
C GLY A 38 -9.60 -11.39 17.70
N SER A 39 -9.78 -11.81 18.96
CA SER A 39 -9.14 -12.99 19.52
C SER A 39 -10.17 -13.80 20.29
N TYR A 40 -9.95 -15.11 20.33
CA TYR A 40 -10.79 -16.06 21.02
C TYR A 40 -9.94 -17.08 21.77
N ARG A 41 -10.26 -17.29 23.03
CA ARG A 41 -9.63 -18.33 23.85
C ARG A 41 -10.28 -19.67 23.52
N VAL A 42 -9.57 -20.51 22.79
CA VAL A 42 -10.07 -21.80 22.31
C VAL A 42 -10.20 -22.79 23.48
N ASN A 43 -9.20 -22.78 24.37
CA ASN A 43 -9.18 -23.55 25.61
C ASN A 43 -8.25 -22.86 26.64
N GLU A 44 -7.99 -23.50 27.79
CA GLU A 44 -7.18 -22.92 28.88
C GLU A 44 -5.75 -22.57 28.47
N GLY A 45 -5.20 -23.24 27.45
CA GLY A 45 -3.83 -23.02 27.00
C GLY A 45 -3.70 -22.39 25.61
N LEU A 46 -4.78 -22.29 24.80
CA LEU A 46 -4.69 -21.83 23.41
C LEU A 46 -5.58 -20.63 23.15
N THR A 47 -4.96 -19.55 22.69
CA THR A 47 -5.65 -18.37 22.18
C THR A 47 -5.40 -18.23 20.68
N ALA A 48 -6.44 -18.02 19.89
CA ALA A 48 -6.38 -17.73 18.46
C ALA A 48 -6.82 -16.29 18.20
N GLY A 49 -6.05 -15.57 17.42
CA GLY A 49 -6.36 -14.20 16.97
C GLY A 49 -6.39 -14.11 15.46
N ALA A 50 -7.21 -13.22 14.94
CA ALA A 50 -7.27 -12.93 13.51
C ALA A 50 -7.44 -11.43 13.27
N SER A 51 -6.82 -10.93 12.21
CA SER A 51 -7.09 -9.60 11.68
C SER A 51 -7.28 -9.68 10.17
N PHE A 52 -8.37 -9.11 9.69
CA PHE A 52 -8.71 -9.04 8.28
C PHE A 52 -8.93 -7.58 7.86
N THR A 53 -8.34 -7.20 6.75
CA THR A 53 -8.52 -5.88 6.14
C THR A 53 -8.84 -6.04 4.66
N LEU A 54 -9.88 -5.37 4.18
CA LEU A 54 -10.23 -5.23 2.78
C LEU A 54 -10.26 -3.76 2.42
N GLN A 55 -9.58 -3.38 1.33
CA GLN A 55 -9.49 -1.99 0.90
C GLN A 55 -9.73 -1.88 -0.60
N SER A 56 -10.53 -0.89 -1.01
CA SER A 56 -10.66 -0.54 -2.42
C SER A 56 -9.33 -0.04 -2.99
N GLY A 57 -9.19 -0.13 -4.31
CA GLY A 57 -8.03 0.43 -5.01
C GLY A 57 -7.92 1.94 -4.84
N THR A 58 -6.71 2.46 -4.99
CA THR A 58 -6.40 3.90 -5.01
C THR A 58 -6.62 4.49 -6.40
N PRO A 59 -7.01 5.78 -6.51
CA PRO A 59 -7.10 6.45 -7.81
C PRO A 59 -5.74 6.49 -8.50
N LEU A 60 -5.76 6.35 -9.82
CA LEU A 60 -4.59 6.44 -10.70
C LEU A 60 -4.59 7.77 -11.46
N ASN A 61 -3.39 8.22 -11.79
CA ASN A 61 -3.14 9.41 -12.59
C ASN A 61 -2.40 9.05 -13.87
N GLU A 62 -2.30 10.01 -14.79
CA GLU A 62 -1.36 9.98 -15.89
C GLU A 62 -0.47 11.21 -15.79
N PHE A 63 0.83 10.96 -15.63
CA PHE A 63 1.83 12.03 -15.52
C PHE A 63 2.62 12.19 -16.80
N GLY A 64 2.83 13.45 -17.16
CA GLY A 64 3.85 13.89 -18.09
C GLY A 64 4.88 14.75 -17.38
N GLN A 65 5.74 15.38 -18.18
CA GLN A 65 6.81 16.26 -17.72
C GLN A 65 6.52 17.71 -18.11
N VAL A 66 6.95 18.66 -17.29
CA VAL A 66 7.08 20.07 -17.65
C VAL A 66 8.47 20.54 -17.33
N GLU A 67 8.91 21.57 -18.03
CA GLU A 67 10.25 22.11 -17.96
C GLU A 67 10.59 22.67 -16.58
N PHE A 68 11.83 22.78 -16.41
CA PHE A 68 12.81 23.49 -15.58
C PHE A 68 13.71 22.52 -14.82
N GLY A 69 14.56 21.77 -15.57
CA GLY A 69 15.79 21.17 -15.02
C GLY A 69 15.63 20.05 -13.97
N TYR A 70 14.42 19.80 -13.47
CA TYR A 70 14.15 18.89 -12.36
C TYR A 70 12.94 17.97 -12.58
N GLY A 71 12.57 17.66 -13.82
CA GLY A 71 11.51 16.71 -14.15
C GLY A 71 10.26 16.88 -13.28
N ARG A 72 9.50 17.95 -13.44
CA ARG A 72 8.28 18.19 -12.64
C ARG A 72 7.08 17.53 -13.27
N PRO A 73 6.25 16.83 -12.49
CA PRO A 73 5.07 16.15 -13.00
C PRO A 73 3.96 17.12 -13.43
N LEU A 74 3.34 16.77 -14.55
CA LEU A 74 2.14 17.41 -15.09
C LEU A 74 1.01 16.39 -15.10
N PHE A 75 -0.17 16.76 -14.64
CA PHE A 75 -1.36 15.92 -14.79
C PHE A 75 -1.88 16.01 -16.24
N LEU A 76 -1.70 14.94 -17.02
CA LEU A 76 -2.19 14.85 -18.39
C LEU A 76 -3.72 14.71 -18.46
N VAL A 77 -4.30 14.08 -17.45
CA VAL A 77 -5.74 13.92 -17.24
C VAL A 77 -6.13 14.46 -15.87
N LYS A 78 -7.42 14.70 -15.67
CA LYS A 78 -7.91 15.12 -14.35
C LYS A 78 -7.39 14.17 -13.26
N ARG A 79 -6.86 14.72 -12.20
CA ARG A 79 -6.29 13.99 -11.07
C ARG A 79 -7.23 12.90 -10.57
N GLY A 80 -6.72 11.67 -10.47
CA GLY A 80 -7.45 10.50 -9.99
C GLY A 80 -8.49 9.95 -10.96
N SER A 81 -8.49 10.37 -12.25
CA SER A 81 -9.45 9.93 -13.25
C SER A 81 -8.96 8.83 -14.18
N ALA A 82 -7.69 8.42 -14.09
CA ALA A 82 -7.12 7.36 -14.94
C ALA A 82 -7.51 5.92 -14.52
N GLY A 83 -8.47 5.80 -13.62
CA GLY A 83 -8.92 4.51 -13.10
C GLY A 83 -8.51 4.29 -11.64
N ARG A 84 -8.53 3.02 -11.20
CA ARG A 84 -8.13 2.63 -9.86
C ARG A 84 -7.22 1.40 -9.88
N SER A 85 -6.30 1.33 -8.94
CA SER A 85 -5.53 0.11 -8.67
C SER A 85 -6.45 -1.02 -8.20
N PRO A 86 -6.01 -2.29 -8.23
CA PRO A 86 -6.81 -3.40 -7.71
C PRO A 86 -7.20 -3.23 -6.23
N ALA A 87 -8.38 -3.69 -5.85
CA ALA A 87 -8.72 -3.85 -4.44
C ALA A 87 -7.81 -4.90 -3.81
N ILE A 88 -7.36 -4.65 -2.59
CA ILE A 88 -6.47 -5.52 -1.84
C ILE A 88 -7.13 -5.98 -0.55
N TRP A 89 -6.80 -7.19 -0.10
CA TRP A 89 -7.17 -7.68 1.22
C TRP A 89 -5.96 -8.34 1.88
N ASP A 90 -6.01 -8.38 3.19
CA ASP A 90 -4.96 -8.94 4.03
C ASP A 90 -5.58 -9.69 5.20
N LEU A 91 -5.09 -10.90 5.46
CA LEU A 91 -5.51 -11.75 6.57
C LEU A 91 -4.27 -12.17 7.35
N ASN A 92 -4.27 -11.90 8.65
CA ASN A 92 -3.23 -12.35 9.56
C ASN A 92 -3.87 -13.18 10.65
N LEU A 93 -3.21 -14.28 11.00
CA LEU A 93 -3.61 -15.19 12.07
C LEU A 93 -2.49 -15.29 13.10
N ARG A 94 -2.86 -15.32 14.38
CA ARG A 94 -1.95 -15.52 15.50
C ARG A 94 -2.50 -16.62 16.41
N PHE A 95 -1.63 -17.54 16.78
CA PHE A 95 -1.91 -18.57 17.78
C PHE A 95 -0.90 -18.43 18.90
N VAL A 96 -1.40 -18.37 20.13
CA VAL A 96 -0.60 -18.32 21.34
C VAL A 96 -0.95 -19.54 22.18
N TYR A 97 0.07 -20.33 22.50
CA TYR A 97 -0.08 -21.52 23.35
C TYR A 97 0.73 -21.36 24.62
N ASP A 98 0.04 -21.34 25.76
CA ASP A 98 0.64 -21.36 27.07
C ASP A 98 1.17 -22.76 27.36
N VAL A 99 2.46 -22.91 27.73
CA VAL A 99 3.12 -24.20 27.93
C VAL A 99 2.95 -24.64 29.38
N PRO A 100 2.03 -25.59 29.70
CA PRO A 100 1.67 -25.91 31.09
C PRO A 100 2.81 -26.51 31.91
N THR A 101 3.74 -27.17 31.25
CA THR A 101 4.93 -27.79 31.93
C THR A 101 5.89 -26.71 32.44
N MET A 102 6.03 -25.61 31.77
CA MET A 102 6.87 -24.49 32.16
C MET A 102 6.22 -23.68 33.30
N GLU A 103 4.91 -23.48 33.25
CA GLU A 103 4.16 -22.83 34.32
C GLU A 103 4.33 -23.61 35.66
N LYS A 104 4.20 -24.93 35.62
CA LYS A 104 4.47 -25.80 36.80
C LYS A 104 5.90 -25.74 37.32
N ALA A 105 6.86 -25.43 36.46
CA ALA A 105 8.25 -25.25 36.81
C ALA A 105 8.58 -23.85 37.37
N GLY A 106 7.59 -22.94 37.42
CA GLY A 106 7.75 -21.57 37.91
C GLY A 106 8.26 -20.59 36.88
N PHE A 107 8.35 -20.99 35.61
CA PHE A 107 8.75 -20.13 34.47
C PHE A 107 7.67 -20.17 33.41
N PRO A 108 6.63 -19.29 33.48
CA PRO A 108 5.59 -19.25 32.48
C PRO A 108 6.18 -19.05 31.09
N GLY A 109 5.83 -19.94 30.16
CA GLY A 109 6.34 -19.89 28.80
C GLY A 109 5.20 -19.95 27.77
N ARG A 110 5.37 -19.26 26.67
CA ARG A 110 4.40 -19.21 25.59
C ARG A 110 5.05 -19.48 24.22
N LEU A 111 4.39 -20.30 23.42
CA LEU A 111 4.67 -20.48 22.00
C LEU A 111 3.75 -19.56 21.20
N ILE A 112 4.33 -18.78 20.29
CA ILE A 112 3.59 -17.86 19.44
C ILE A 112 3.80 -18.29 17.99
N PHE A 113 2.69 -18.52 17.27
CA PHE A 113 2.73 -18.84 15.86
C PHE A 113 1.92 -17.80 15.09
N ASP A 114 2.60 -17.04 14.23
CA ASP A 114 1.99 -16.03 13.38
C ASP A 114 2.01 -16.49 11.92
N LEU A 115 0.86 -16.41 11.27
CA LEU A 115 0.71 -16.51 9.82
C LEU A 115 0.28 -15.13 9.31
N MET A 116 1.15 -14.45 8.57
CA MET A 116 0.90 -13.14 8.01
C MET A 116 0.64 -13.23 6.52
N HIS A 117 -0.23 -12.37 6.02
CA HIS A 117 -0.61 -12.27 4.61
C HIS A 117 -1.16 -13.59 4.03
N VAL A 118 -1.97 -14.31 4.84
CA VAL A 118 -2.56 -15.61 4.48
C VAL A 118 -3.40 -15.46 3.22
N GLY A 119 -3.11 -16.28 2.22
CA GLY A 119 -3.82 -16.25 0.93
C GLY A 119 -3.52 -15.00 0.08
N SER A 120 -2.46 -14.25 0.36
CA SER A 120 -2.03 -13.12 -0.45
C SER A 120 -1.83 -13.54 -1.91
N ARG A 121 -2.54 -12.87 -2.81
CA ARG A 121 -2.44 -13.09 -4.26
C ARG A 121 -1.38 -12.19 -4.90
N ARG A 122 -0.59 -11.48 -4.12
CA ARG A 122 0.43 -10.54 -4.59
C ARG A 122 -0.14 -9.53 -5.60
N LYS A 123 -1.30 -8.96 -5.28
CA LYS A 123 -1.89 -7.92 -6.13
C LYS A 123 -1.01 -6.68 -6.15
N ALA A 124 -1.07 -5.96 -7.25
CA ALA A 124 -0.36 -4.70 -7.42
C ALA A 124 -0.82 -3.69 -6.37
N VAL A 125 0.14 -3.06 -5.69
CA VAL A 125 -0.09 -1.97 -4.74
C VAL A 125 0.23 -0.63 -5.38
N ASN A 126 1.34 -0.56 -6.11
CA ASN A 126 1.74 0.62 -6.86
C ASN A 126 1.88 0.29 -8.34
N ILE A 127 1.37 1.20 -9.18
CA ILE A 127 1.37 1.13 -10.64
C ILE A 127 2.15 2.34 -11.13
N ASP A 128 2.92 2.20 -12.21
CA ASP A 128 3.64 3.30 -12.82
C ASP A 128 2.65 4.23 -13.53
N GLU A 129 2.54 5.45 -13.05
CA GLU A 129 1.62 6.48 -13.53
C GLU A 129 2.31 7.46 -14.51
N TRP A 130 3.63 7.32 -14.75
CA TRP A 130 4.37 8.15 -15.68
C TRP A 130 4.14 7.67 -17.11
N ARG A 131 3.42 8.48 -17.91
CA ARG A 131 3.13 8.17 -19.31
C ARG A 131 4.27 8.59 -20.24
N TYR A 132 4.95 9.70 -19.91
CA TYR A 132 6.07 10.23 -20.68
C TYR A 132 7.23 10.57 -19.75
N ASN A 133 8.45 10.33 -20.23
CA ASN A 133 9.68 10.57 -19.49
C ASN A 133 10.35 11.91 -19.81
N SER A 134 9.91 12.59 -20.86
CA SER A 134 10.44 13.89 -21.26
C SER A 134 9.39 14.67 -22.07
N PHE A 135 9.73 15.91 -22.38
CA PHE A 135 8.95 16.78 -23.23
C PHE A 135 9.89 17.62 -24.08
N ASP A 136 9.38 18.16 -25.19
CA ASP A 136 10.09 19.08 -26.07
C ASP A 136 9.96 20.50 -25.49
N SER A 137 11.09 21.18 -25.25
CA SER A 137 11.10 22.51 -24.64
C SER A 137 10.65 23.63 -25.58
N GLU A 138 10.68 23.39 -26.90
CA GLU A 138 10.27 24.40 -27.89
C GLU A 138 8.78 24.33 -28.15
N THR A 139 8.24 23.12 -28.24
CA THR A 139 6.82 22.88 -28.57
C THR A 139 5.95 22.60 -27.35
N GLY A 140 6.52 22.19 -26.21
CA GLY A 140 5.79 21.72 -25.03
C GLY A 140 5.17 20.34 -25.19
N GLU A 141 5.43 19.64 -26.30
CA GLU A 141 4.89 18.31 -26.53
C GLU A 141 5.55 17.25 -25.67
N GLN A 142 4.75 16.33 -25.16
CA GLN A 142 5.26 15.18 -24.37
C GLN A 142 5.98 14.20 -25.27
N THR A 143 7.20 13.84 -24.91
CA THR A 143 8.07 12.95 -25.69
C THR A 143 8.55 11.78 -24.85
N ASN A 144 9.21 10.80 -25.50
CA ASN A 144 9.77 9.62 -24.85
C ASN A 144 8.73 8.84 -24.02
N PRO A 145 7.76 8.16 -24.67
CA PRO A 145 6.75 7.35 -23.97
C PRO A 145 7.39 6.34 -23.02
N ASN A 146 6.88 6.23 -21.81
CA ASN A 146 7.38 5.30 -20.81
C ASN A 146 6.88 3.87 -21.12
N PRO A 147 7.75 2.91 -21.42
CA PRO A 147 7.36 1.53 -21.70
C PRO A 147 6.79 0.79 -20.47
N ASN A 148 6.95 1.35 -19.28
CA ASN A 148 6.43 0.80 -18.02
C ASN A 148 5.12 1.42 -17.57
N PHE A 149 4.60 2.42 -18.29
CA PHE A 149 3.32 3.03 -17.97
C PHE A 149 2.21 1.98 -17.78
N GLY A 150 1.47 2.08 -16.69
CA GLY A 150 0.40 1.15 -16.33
C GLY A 150 0.87 -0.20 -15.77
N LYS A 151 2.18 -0.47 -15.71
CA LYS A 151 2.72 -1.71 -15.13
C LYS A 151 2.89 -1.55 -13.61
N ALA A 152 2.64 -2.65 -12.90
CA ALA A 152 2.89 -2.71 -11.47
C ALA A 152 4.39 -2.82 -11.18
N PHE A 153 4.89 -2.03 -10.22
CA PHE A 153 6.26 -2.14 -9.72
C PHE A 153 6.34 -2.51 -8.23
N SER A 154 5.21 -2.52 -7.53
CA SER A 154 5.12 -2.96 -6.13
C SER A 154 3.88 -3.82 -5.93
N TYR A 155 4.03 -4.87 -5.13
CA TYR A 155 3.01 -5.89 -4.88
C TYR A 155 2.80 -6.09 -3.38
N GLN A 156 1.64 -6.66 -3.02
CA GLN A 156 1.41 -7.13 -1.65
C GLN A 156 2.52 -8.11 -1.23
N PRO A 157 2.95 -8.09 0.04
CA PRO A 157 3.93 -9.04 0.56
C PRO A 157 3.42 -10.49 0.45
N PRO A 158 4.31 -11.46 0.28
CA PRO A 158 3.96 -12.88 0.29
C PRO A 158 3.52 -13.33 1.69
N MET A 159 2.85 -14.48 1.74
CA MET A 159 2.55 -15.14 3.00
C MET A 159 3.85 -15.45 3.75
N THR A 160 3.85 -15.17 5.04
CA THR A 160 5.00 -15.39 5.93
C THR A 160 4.52 -16.08 7.19
N ALA A 161 5.28 -17.10 7.63
CA ALA A 161 5.09 -17.74 8.91
C ALA A 161 6.22 -17.34 9.87
N ARG A 162 5.89 -17.08 11.14
CA ARG A 162 6.83 -16.78 12.21
C ARG A 162 6.50 -17.63 13.42
N LEU A 163 7.53 -18.25 13.99
CA LEU A 163 7.46 -18.94 15.27
C LEU A 163 8.24 -18.12 16.31
N GLY A 164 7.62 -17.87 17.46
CA GLY A 164 8.20 -17.18 18.59
C GLY A 164 8.06 -18.00 19.87
N PHE A 165 8.96 -17.77 20.79
CA PHE A 165 8.91 -18.32 22.14
C PHE A 165 9.17 -17.19 23.14
N GLU A 166 8.37 -17.13 24.19
CA GLU A 166 8.45 -16.11 25.24
C GLU A 166 8.49 -16.81 26.59
N VAL A 167 9.35 -16.33 27.48
CA VAL A 167 9.46 -16.83 28.87
C VAL A 167 9.42 -15.64 29.80
N ASP A 168 8.58 -15.70 30.83
CA ASP A 168 8.53 -14.73 31.91
C ASP A 168 9.39 -15.22 33.07
N PHE A 169 10.24 -14.36 33.66
CA PHE A 169 11.16 -14.65 34.76
C PHE A 169 10.74 -13.93 36.04
#